data_47dddae09c72dcf8d385085d5e3ce85d
#
_entry.id   47dddae09c72dcf8d385085d5e3ce85d
#
_cell.length_a   1.000
_cell.length_b   1.000
_cell.length_c   1.000
_cell.angle_alpha   90.00
_cell.angle_beta   90.00
_cell.angle_gamma   90.00
#
_symmetry.space_group_name_H-M   'P 1'
#
loop_
_entity.id
_entity.type
_entity.pdbx_description
1 polymer ?
#
loop_
_entity_poly.entity_id
_entity_poly.type
_entity_poly.pdbx_seq_one_letter_code
_entity_poly.pdbx_strand_id
1 'polypeptide(L)'
;MNLQQTAFAIYELMKSFSILKITNCMTRLRLQLNTEDIANLPLKELKNIPNVLGVNLNDNELQIILGPGKVNEVTSEFKKLYANKNLETNAQNTNQDTNNNQKQFGNAEELHQQIRKKNATPFKLLLKRISNIFMPLIPAFIACGLITGLLNIAFKIDPTLTNYPAIQVLQIAGNAVFFGLNIFVGINTAKEFHASPMLGGTMAAIITHPMLNNISLFNIDLLAGRGGIVAVLLVVAFSSWLENKLHKIVPKILDLFLTPLLVILIATFPALFILQPIGGIIAETIGVVVTSAINSGGAITGFILGGIFLPLVMTGLHQGLTPIHAELLNQYGVTILLPILAMAGAGQVGASIAVISQN
;
A
#
# COMPACT_ATOMS: atom_id res chain seq x y z
N MET A 1 0.77 -34.95 -12.01
CA MET A 1 0.06 -33.75 -12.50
C MET A 1 0.86 -32.53 -12.03
N ASN A 2 1.27 -31.64 -12.93
CA ASN A 2 1.98 -30.44 -12.53
C ASN A 2 1.01 -29.39 -11.94
N LEU A 3 1.53 -28.31 -11.33
CA LEU A 3 0.69 -27.31 -10.65
C LEU A 3 -0.21 -26.52 -11.62
N GLN A 4 0.21 -26.34 -12.88
CA GLN A 4 -0.60 -25.69 -13.92
C GLN A 4 -1.79 -26.57 -14.31
N GLN A 5 -1.58 -27.87 -14.46
CA GLN A 5 -2.66 -28.83 -14.72
C GLN A 5 -3.63 -28.92 -13.55
N THR A 6 -3.14 -28.78 -12.29
CA THR A 6 -4.00 -28.70 -11.10
C THR A 6 -4.86 -27.44 -11.13
N ALA A 7 -4.28 -26.28 -11.49
CA ALA A 7 -5.02 -25.03 -11.64
C ALA A 7 -6.09 -25.14 -12.75
N PHE A 8 -5.75 -25.75 -13.87
CA PHE A 8 -6.68 -25.98 -14.98
C PHE A 8 -7.84 -26.91 -14.59
N ALA A 9 -7.56 -28.03 -13.88
CA ALA A 9 -8.59 -28.94 -13.41
C ALA A 9 -9.56 -28.25 -12.41
N ILE A 10 -9.04 -27.42 -11.50
CA ILE A 10 -9.89 -26.62 -10.61
C ILE A 10 -10.71 -25.61 -11.43
N TYR A 11 -10.10 -24.95 -12.43
CA TYR A 11 -10.80 -24.01 -13.29
C TYR A 11 -11.94 -24.67 -14.07
N GLU A 12 -11.73 -25.83 -14.66
CA GLU A 12 -12.75 -26.55 -15.42
C GLU A 12 -14.01 -26.86 -14.58
N LEU A 13 -13.82 -27.25 -13.31
CA LEU A 13 -14.94 -27.51 -12.40
C LEU A 13 -15.61 -26.22 -11.89
N MET A 14 -14.86 -25.12 -11.85
CA MET A 14 -15.35 -23.86 -11.29
C MET A 14 -15.75 -22.83 -12.35
N LYS A 15 -15.54 -23.09 -13.63
CA LYS A 15 -15.82 -22.12 -14.72
C LYS A 15 -17.31 -21.74 -14.87
N SER A 16 -18.24 -22.59 -14.46
CA SER A 16 -19.69 -22.32 -14.52
C SER A 16 -20.19 -21.45 -13.35
N PHE A 17 -19.39 -21.30 -12.29
CA PHE A 17 -19.76 -20.58 -11.07
C PHE A 17 -19.32 -19.10 -11.10
N SER A 18 -20.10 -18.25 -10.46
CA SER A 18 -19.81 -16.81 -10.35
C SER A 18 -18.86 -16.54 -9.16
N ILE A 19 -17.56 -16.37 -9.46
CA ILE A 19 -16.54 -16.11 -8.45
C ILE A 19 -16.39 -14.60 -8.26
N LEU A 20 -16.78 -14.11 -7.08
CA LEU A 20 -16.72 -12.70 -6.71
C LEU A 20 -15.29 -12.24 -6.35
N LYS A 21 -14.52 -13.14 -5.71
CA LYS A 21 -13.16 -12.82 -5.26
C LYS A 21 -12.29 -14.07 -5.21
N ILE A 22 -11.04 -13.94 -5.67
CA ILE A 22 -10.03 -14.99 -5.65
C ILE A 22 -8.87 -14.53 -4.78
N THR A 23 -8.65 -15.22 -3.66
CA THR A 23 -7.56 -14.96 -2.72
C THR A 23 -6.86 -16.26 -2.34
N ASN A 24 -5.74 -16.18 -1.65
CA ASN A 24 -5.10 -17.33 -1.06
C ASN A 24 -4.46 -16.98 0.29
N CYS A 25 -4.27 -17.98 1.13
CA CYS A 25 -3.38 -17.92 2.28
C CYS A 25 -2.22 -18.92 2.06
N MET A 26 -1.39 -19.16 3.08
CA MET A 26 -0.18 -19.98 2.97
C MET A 26 -0.41 -21.41 2.45
N THR A 27 -1.61 -21.95 2.62
CA THR A 27 -1.91 -23.35 2.28
C THR A 27 -3.20 -23.55 1.48
N ARG A 28 -4.03 -22.50 1.27
CA ARG A 28 -5.39 -22.62 0.73
C ARG A 28 -5.65 -21.59 -0.35
N LEU A 29 -6.19 -22.02 -1.48
CA LEU A 29 -6.88 -21.17 -2.46
C LEU A 29 -8.29 -20.90 -1.91
N ARG A 30 -8.72 -19.64 -1.90
CA ARG A 30 -10.03 -19.19 -1.41
C ARG A 30 -10.80 -18.53 -2.54
N LEU A 31 -11.98 -19.04 -2.80
CA LEU A 31 -12.91 -18.56 -3.82
C LEU A 31 -14.18 -18.08 -3.13
N GLN A 32 -14.47 -16.79 -3.18
CA GLN A 32 -15.72 -16.25 -2.70
C GLN A 32 -16.77 -16.33 -3.79
N LEU A 33 -17.85 -17.04 -3.53
CA LEU A 33 -18.91 -17.37 -4.49
C LEU A 33 -20.18 -16.57 -4.21
N ASN A 34 -21.07 -16.50 -5.22
CA ASN A 34 -22.41 -15.99 -4.99
C ASN A 34 -23.23 -17.04 -4.20
N THR A 35 -24.14 -16.58 -3.35
CA THR A 35 -24.93 -17.44 -2.45
C THR A 35 -25.79 -18.46 -3.21
N GLU A 36 -26.22 -18.14 -4.42
CA GLU A 36 -27.02 -19.01 -5.29
C GLU A 36 -26.26 -20.21 -5.84
N ASP A 37 -24.93 -20.11 -5.94
CA ASP A 37 -24.06 -21.12 -6.53
C ASP A 37 -23.65 -22.25 -5.54
N ILE A 38 -23.85 -22.04 -4.25
CA ILE A 38 -23.30 -22.90 -3.18
C ILE A 38 -23.88 -24.33 -3.21
N ALA A 39 -25.18 -24.46 -3.47
CA ALA A 39 -25.88 -25.75 -3.43
C ALA A 39 -25.37 -26.76 -4.47
N ASN A 40 -24.78 -26.30 -5.57
CA ASN A 40 -24.40 -27.14 -6.71
C ASN A 40 -22.87 -27.33 -6.84
N LEU A 41 -22.09 -27.02 -5.79
CA LEU A 41 -20.64 -27.10 -5.84
C LEU A 41 -20.13 -28.55 -5.96
N PRO A 42 -19.19 -28.84 -6.87
CA PRO A 42 -18.63 -30.17 -7.12
C PRO A 42 -17.54 -30.52 -6.07
N LEU A 43 -17.89 -30.49 -4.76
CA LEU A 43 -16.93 -30.66 -3.68
C LEU A 43 -16.18 -32.00 -3.70
N LYS A 44 -16.87 -33.09 -4.13
CA LYS A 44 -16.25 -34.41 -4.22
C LYS A 44 -15.22 -34.47 -5.36
N GLU A 45 -15.54 -33.87 -6.49
CA GLU A 45 -14.68 -33.83 -7.68
C GLU A 45 -13.45 -32.96 -7.43
N LEU A 46 -13.63 -31.81 -6.79
CA LEU A 46 -12.53 -30.93 -6.39
C LEU A 46 -11.54 -31.61 -5.42
N LYS A 47 -12.07 -32.44 -4.48
CA LYS A 47 -11.24 -33.19 -3.53
C LYS A 47 -10.42 -34.29 -4.21
N ASN A 48 -10.88 -34.82 -5.35
CA ASN A 48 -10.20 -35.88 -6.10
C ASN A 48 -9.11 -35.37 -7.05
N ILE A 49 -8.96 -34.03 -7.20
CA ILE A 49 -7.91 -33.46 -8.05
C ILE A 49 -6.54 -33.73 -7.42
N PRO A 50 -5.56 -34.24 -8.16
CA PRO A 50 -4.19 -34.42 -7.69
C PRO A 50 -3.60 -33.09 -7.17
N ASN A 51 -2.89 -33.12 -6.05
CA ASN A 51 -2.37 -31.99 -5.27
C ASN A 51 -3.41 -31.23 -4.40
N VAL A 52 -4.70 -31.54 -4.49
CA VAL A 52 -5.69 -31.05 -3.53
C VAL A 52 -5.70 -31.96 -2.30
N LEU A 53 -5.37 -31.41 -1.13
CA LEU A 53 -5.32 -32.14 0.13
C LEU A 53 -6.67 -32.18 0.84
N GLY A 54 -7.57 -31.26 0.50
CA GLY A 54 -8.91 -31.19 1.04
C GLY A 54 -9.67 -29.98 0.51
N VAL A 55 -10.98 -29.99 0.72
CA VAL A 55 -11.88 -28.90 0.34
C VAL A 55 -12.77 -28.59 1.52
N ASN A 56 -12.93 -27.33 1.85
CA ASN A 56 -13.80 -26.84 2.92
C ASN A 56 -14.67 -25.69 2.41
N LEU A 57 -15.90 -25.64 2.84
CA LEU A 57 -16.85 -24.58 2.51
C LEU A 57 -17.29 -23.91 3.81
N ASN A 58 -17.04 -22.63 3.93
CA ASN A 58 -17.46 -21.79 5.05
C ASN A 58 -18.35 -20.66 4.50
N ASP A 59 -19.63 -20.70 4.83
CA ASP A 59 -20.65 -19.79 4.28
C ASP A 59 -20.57 -19.73 2.75
N ASN A 60 -20.11 -18.65 2.17
CA ASN A 60 -19.94 -18.46 0.73
C ASN A 60 -18.47 -18.48 0.27
N GLU A 61 -17.53 -18.92 1.12
CA GLU A 61 -16.11 -19.05 0.79
C GLU A 61 -15.71 -20.51 0.64
N LEU A 62 -15.41 -20.92 -0.59
CA LEU A 62 -14.84 -22.24 -0.91
C LEU A 62 -13.32 -22.20 -0.70
N GLN A 63 -12.79 -23.07 0.15
CA GLN A 63 -11.38 -23.19 0.47
C GLN A 63 -10.83 -24.51 -0.08
N ILE A 64 -9.89 -24.43 -1.02
CA ILE A 64 -9.20 -25.59 -1.60
C ILE A 64 -7.81 -25.67 -0.99
N ILE A 65 -7.53 -26.72 -0.22
CA ILE A 65 -6.29 -26.90 0.52
C ILE A 65 -5.26 -27.57 -0.41
N LEU A 66 -4.16 -26.84 -0.67
CA LEU A 66 -3.11 -27.28 -1.60
C LEU A 66 -1.76 -27.52 -0.89
N GLY A 67 -1.64 -27.03 0.36
CA GLY A 67 -0.41 -27.11 1.13
C GLY A 67 0.58 -25.96 0.85
N PRO A 68 1.62 -25.83 1.69
CA PRO A 68 2.60 -24.77 1.56
C PRO A 68 3.41 -24.93 0.26
N GLY A 69 3.80 -23.81 -0.35
CA GLY A 69 4.62 -23.76 -1.57
C GLY A 69 3.86 -23.98 -2.88
N LYS A 70 2.69 -24.62 -2.88
CA LYS A 70 1.93 -24.92 -4.10
C LYS A 70 0.82 -23.89 -4.38
N VAL A 71 0.24 -23.34 -3.33
CA VAL A 71 -0.95 -22.49 -3.41
C VAL A 71 -0.74 -21.22 -4.24
N ASN A 72 0.41 -20.57 -4.15
CA ASN A 72 0.69 -19.33 -4.86
C ASN A 72 0.71 -19.54 -6.38
N GLU A 73 1.38 -20.60 -6.84
CA GLU A 73 1.50 -20.94 -8.24
C GLU A 73 0.13 -21.33 -8.82
N VAL A 74 -0.61 -22.22 -8.12
CA VAL A 74 -1.96 -22.64 -8.54
C VAL A 74 -2.92 -21.44 -8.56
N THR A 75 -2.86 -20.55 -7.57
CA THR A 75 -3.71 -19.35 -7.53
C THR A 75 -3.40 -18.39 -8.68
N SER A 76 -2.13 -18.18 -8.99
CA SER A 76 -1.71 -17.33 -10.10
C SER A 76 -2.21 -17.83 -11.44
N GLU A 77 -2.04 -19.14 -11.71
CA GLU A 77 -2.52 -19.77 -12.95
C GLU A 77 -4.06 -19.79 -13.02
N PHE A 78 -4.74 -20.10 -11.91
CA PHE A 78 -6.19 -20.04 -11.83
C PHE A 78 -6.74 -18.65 -12.15
N LYS A 79 -6.13 -17.59 -11.62
CA LYS A 79 -6.51 -16.21 -11.91
C LYS A 79 -6.35 -15.86 -13.38
N LYS A 80 -5.27 -16.31 -14.03
CA LYS A 80 -5.06 -16.10 -15.47
C LYS A 80 -6.15 -16.77 -16.31
N LEU A 81 -6.47 -18.02 -15.99
CA LEU A 81 -7.51 -18.78 -16.70
C LEU A 81 -8.90 -18.13 -16.54
N TYR A 82 -9.22 -17.68 -15.31
CA TYR A 82 -10.50 -17.05 -15.02
C TYR A 82 -10.64 -15.65 -15.66
N ALA A 83 -9.55 -14.89 -15.75
CA ALA A 83 -9.52 -13.59 -16.43
C ALA A 83 -9.71 -13.73 -17.96
N ASN A 84 -9.10 -14.74 -18.60
CA ASN A 84 -9.25 -15.00 -20.03
C ASN A 84 -10.69 -15.36 -20.40
N LYS A 85 -11.40 -16.12 -19.56
CA LYS A 85 -12.83 -16.41 -19.76
C LYS A 85 -13.68 -15.15 -19.84
N ASN A 86 -13.45 -14.19 -18.95
CA ASN A 86 -14.20 -12.93 -18.93
C ASN A 86 -13.94 -12.06 -20.18
N LEU A 87 -12.78 -12.23 -20.82
CA LEU A 87 -12.46 -11.60 -22.11
C LEU A 87 -13.19 -12.29 -23.27
N GLU A 88 -13.28 -13.62 -23.28
CA GLU A 88 -13.98 -14.38 -24.32
C GLU A 88 -15.51 -14.22 -24.24
N THR A 89 -16.08 -14.15 -23.04
CA THR A 89 -17.52 -13.94 -22.83
C THR A 89 -17.95 -12.53 -23.26
N ASN A 90 -17.08 -11.54 -23.12
CA ASN A 90 -17.32 -10.19 -23.65
C ASN A 90 -17.15 -10.09 -25.17
N ALA A 91 -16.38 -10.98 -25.79
CA ALA A 91 -16.20 -11.01 -27.25
C ALA A 91 -17.38 -11.73 -27.98
N GLN A 92 -18.06 -12.66 -27.32
CA GLN A 92 -19.20 -13.39 -27.92
C GLN A 92 -20.55 -12.67 -27.81
N ASN A 93 -20.67 -11.72 -26.86
CA ASN A 93 -21.89 -10.91 -26.70
C ASN A 93 -21.93 -9.64 -27.58
N THR A 94 -21.02 -9.49 -28.55
CA THR A 94 -20.95 -8.32 -29.44
C THR A 94 -21.59 -8.53 -30.81
N ASN A 95 -22.36 -9.62 -31.04
CA ASN A 95 -23.08 -9.83 -32.29
C ASN A 95 -24.57 -10.09 -32.06
N GLN A 96 -25.32 -9.14 -31.54
CA GLN A 96 -26.73 -8.92 -31.87
C GLN A 96 -27.27 -7.68 -31.13
N ASP A 97 -27.69 -6.73 -32.01
CA ASP A 97 -28.64 -5.65 -31.79
C ASP A 97 -28.50 -4.73 -30.55
N THR A 98 -28.00 -3.53 -30.77
CA THR A 98 -28.85 -2.31 -30.76
C THR A 98 -28.02 -1.08 -31.12
N ASN A 99 -28.49 -0.38 -32.11
CA ASN A 99 -28.05 0.95 -32.54
C ASN A 99 -28.09 1.98 -31.41
N ASN A 100 -27.03 2.83 -31.42
CA ASN A 100 -27.04 4.19 -30.89
C ASN A 100 -27.24 4.38 -29.39
N ASN A 101 -26.16 4.47 -28.66
CA ASN A 101 -25.80 5.43 -27.61
C ASN A 101 -24.79 4.92 -26.57
N GLN A 102 -24.30 3.67 -26.65
CA GLN A 102 -23.30 3.13 -25.68
C GLN A 102 -21.85 3.10 -26.20
N LYS A 103 -21.62 3.41 -27.49
CA LYS A 103 -20.26 3.36 -28.06
C LYS A 103 -19.34 4.52 -27.64
N GLN A 104 -19.86 5.56 -26.98
CA GLN A 104 -19.04 6.69 -26.55
C GLN A 104 -18.37 6.51 -25.18
N PHE A 105 -18.90 5.64 -24.30
CA PHE A 105 -18.32 5.43 -22.96
C PHE A 105 -17.17 4.40 -22.93
N GLY A 106 -17.23 3.33 -23.71
CA GLY A 106 -16.16 2.32 -23.79
C GLY A 106 -14.84 2.87 -24.36
N ASN A 107 -14.93 3.71 -25.39
CA ASN A 107 -13.75 4.33 -26.02
C ASN A 107 -13.04 5.35 -25.11
N ALA A 108 -13.73 5.98 -24.18
CA ALA A 108 -13.10 6.94 -23.27
C ALA A 108 -12.20 6.23 -22.23
N GLU A 109 -12.63 5.10 -21.72
CA GLU A 109 -11.88 4.34 -20.71
C GLU A 109 -10.65 3.64 -21.31
N GLU A 110 -10.77 3.05 -22.49
CA GLU A 110 -9.66 2.52 -23.26
C GLU A 110 -8.69 3.61 -23.72
N LEU A 111 -9.19 4.74 -24.19
CA LEU A 111 -8.38 5.90 -24.55
C LEU A 111 -7.64 6.46 -23.34
N HIS A 112 -8.30 6.56 -22.18
CA HIS A 112 -7.66 6.95 -20.91
C HIS A 112 -6.59 5.95 -20.47
N GLN A 113 -6.80 4.66 -20.65
CA GLN A 113 -5.78 3.64 -20.34
C GLN A 113 -4.59 3.70 -21.32
N GLN A 114 -4.82 3.92 -22.61
CA GLN A 114 -3.77 4.10 -23.60
C GLN A 114 -2.98 5.39 -23.37
N ILE A 115 -3.63 6.50 -23.06
CA ILE A 115 -2.99 7.78 -22.70
C ILE A 115 -2.17 7.62 -21.42
N ARG A 116 -2.68 6.90 -20.40
CA ARG A 116 -1.95 6.61 -19.17
C ARG A 116 -0.71 5.76 -19.41
N LYS A 117 -0.77 4.75 -20.29
CA LYS A 117 0.40 3.93 -20.66
C LYS A 117 1.43 4.73 -21.45
N LYS A 118 1.00 5.58 -22.36
CA LYS A 118 1.90 6.38 -23.24
C LYS A 118 2.60 7.51 -22.47
N ASN A 119 1.99 8.02 -21.39
CA ASN A 119 2.54 9.11 -20.56
C ASN A 119 3.20 8.61 -19.25
N ALA A 120 3.55 7.35 -19.16
CA ALA A 120 4.21 6.77 -17.99
C ALA A 120 5.71 7.07 -17.99
N THR A 121 6.10 8.23 -17.47
CA THR A 121 7.52 8.51 -17.19
C THR A 121 7.98 7.74 -15.94
N PRO A 122 9.26 7.35 -15.82
CA PRO A 122 9.78 6.66 -14.62
C PRO A 122 9.49 7.40 -13.32
N PHE A 123 9.57 8.74 -13.34
CA PHE A 123 9.26 9.59 -12.20
C PHE A 123 7.76 9.50 -11.79
N LYS A 124 6.86 9.53 -12.76
CA LYS A 124 5.42 9.36 -12.52
C LYS A 124 5.08 7.99 -11.94
N LEU A 125 5.77 6.93 -12.39
CA LEU A 125 5.62 5.59 -11.86
C LEU A 125 6.13 5.50 -10.42
N LEU A 126 7.25 6.15 -10.09
CA LEU A 126 7.77 6.24 -8.72
C LEU A 126 6.77 6.94 -7.80
N LEU A 127 6.25 8.12 -8.18
CA LEU A 127 5.25 8.85 -7.40
C LEU A 127 3.97 8.04 -7.21
N LYS A 128 3.53 7.29 -8.22
CA LYS A 128 2.38 6.39 -8.10
C LYS A 128 2.62 5.27 -7.10
N ARG A 129 3.80 4.65 -7.09
CA ARG A 129 4.17 3.64 -6.08
C ARG A 129 4.16 4.22 -4.68
N ILE A 130 4.76 5.40 -4.50
CA ILE A 130 4.71 6.11 -3.21
C ILE A 130 3.26 6.36 -2.79
N SER A 131 2.41 6.86 -3.70
CA SER A 131 0.98 7.04 -3.44
C SER A 131 0.29 5.75 -2.97
N ASN A 132 0.53 4.62 -3.64
CA ASN A 132 -0.05 3.33 -3.28
C ASN A 132 0.36 2.86 -1.87
N ILE A 133 1.58 3.19 -1.43
CA ILE A 133 2.09 2.87 -0.09
C ILE A 133 1.34 3.66 0.99
N PHE A 134 1.08 4.96 0.75
CA PHE A 134 0.49 5.85 1.74
C PHE A 134 -1.05 5.89 1.73
N MET A 135 -1.69 5.63 0.60
CA MET A 135 -3.15 5.67 0.46
C MET A 135 -3.90 4.83 1.51
N PRO A 136 -3.48 3.59 1.86
CA PRO A 136 -4.15 2.81 2.89
C PRO A 136 -4.05 3.41 4.31
N LEU A 137 -3.12 4.34 4.55
CA LEU A 137 -2.92 4.99 5.85
C LEU A 137 -3.80 6.22 6.04
N ILE A 138 -4.37 6.79 4.96
CA ILE A 138 -5.13 8.04 5.00
C ILE A 138 -6.30 7.98 6.00
N PRO A 139 -7.14 6.93 6.05
CA PRO A 139 -8.24 6.89 7.02
C PRO A 139 -7.75 6.93 8.47
N ALA A 140 -6.62 6.27 8.77
CA ALA A 140 -6.03 6.30 10.11
C ALA A 140 -5.45 7.69 10.44
N PHE A 141 -4.80 8.36 9.49
CA PHE A 141 -4.34 9.75 9.65
C PHE A 141 -5.50 10.70 9.93
N ILE A 142 -6.62 10.57 9.22
CA ILE A 142 -7.82 11.40 9.41
C ILE A 142 -8.37 11.17 10.83
N ALA A 143 -8.55 9.91 11.24
CA ALA A 143 -9.10 9.58 12.56
C ALA A 143 -8.21 10.11 13.71
N CYS A 144 -6.93 9.81 13.68
CA CYS A 144 -5.96 10.29 14.68
C CYS A 144 -5.84 11.83 14.68
N GLY A 145 -5.81 12.42 13.47
CA GLY A 145 -5.72 13.87 13.32
C GLY A 145 -6.96 14.61 13.87
N LEU A 146 -8.16 14.07 13.70
CA LEU A 146 -9.39 14.62 14.28
C LEU A 146 -9.35 14.56 15.80
N ILE A 147 -8.95 13.42 16.41
CA ILE A 147 -8.80 13.29 17.85
C ILE A 147 -7.81 14.34 18.38
N THR A 148 -6.63 14.40 17.78
CA THR A 148 -5.59 15.37 18.19
C THR A 148 -6.05 16.82 17.99
N GLY A 149 -6.73 17.13 16.89
CA GLY A 149 -7.28 18.45 16.61
C GLY A 149 -8.31 18.90 17.65
N LEU A 150 -9.26 18.03 18.00
CA LEU A 150 -10.26 18.29 19.03
C LEU A 150 -9.61 18.50 20.41
N LEU A 151 -8.64 17.66 20.78
CA LEU A 151 -7.90 17.81 22.03
C LEU A 151 -7.13 19.13 22.07
N ASN A 152 -6.49 19.53 20.99
CA ASN A 152 -5.76 20.81 20.92
C ASN A 152 -6.69 22.01 21.10
N ILE A 153 -7.92 21.95 20.60
CA ILE A 153 -8.94 22.98 20.83
C ILE A 153 -9.33 22.99 22.32
N ALA A 154 -9.60 21.80 22.90
CA ALA A 154 -9.96 21.68 24.30
C ALA A 154 -8.86 22.22 25.23
N PHE A 155 -7.59 21.95 24.95
CA PHE A 155 -6.43 22.45 25.75
C PHE A 155 -6.25 23.98 25.65
N LYS A 156 -6.67 24.59 24.54
CA LYS A 156 -6.70 26.05 24.44
C LYS A 156 -7.78 26.68 25.31
N ILE A 157 -8.88 25.98 25.55
CA ILE A 157 -9.98 26.45 26.42
C ILE A 157 -9.62 26.21 27.89
N ASP A 158 -9.17 24.98 28.19
CA ASP A 158 -8.78 24.61 29.57
C ASP A 158 -7.49 23.75 29.53
N PRO A 159 -6.32 24.36 29.79
CA PRO A 159 -5.03 23.67 29.84
C PRO A 159 -4.96 22.56 30.91
N THR A 160 -5.79 22.61 31.95
CA THR A 160 -5.75 21.62 33.04
C THR A 160 -6.21 20.23 32.59
N LEU A 161 -6.93 20.13 31.48
CA LEU A 161 -7.39 18.89 30.89
C LEU A 161 -6.24 17.90 30.59
N THR A 162 -5.03 18.39 30.33
CA THR A 162 -3.85 17.56 30.09
C THR A 162 -3.50 16.64 31.26
N ASN A 163 -3.94 16.96 32.49
CA ASN A 163 -3.66 16.20 33.70
C ASN A 163 -4.65 15.02 33.92
N TYR A 164 -5.74 14.97 33.17
CA TYR A 164 -6.73 13.90 33.33
C TYR A 164 -6.30 12.63 32.61
N PRO A 165 -6.23 11.46 33.29
CA PRO A 165 -5.80 10.19 32.68
C PRO A 165 -6.59 9.78 31.43
N ALA A 166 -7.90 10.03 31.42
CA ALA A 166 -8.74 9.74 30.26
C ALA A 166 -8.34 10.56 29.03
N ILE A 167 -7.97 11.84 29.23
CA ILE A 167 -7.50 12.72 28.16
C ILE A 167 -6.12 12.29 27.67
N GLN A 168 -5.23 11.85 28.58
CA GLN A 168 -3.93 11.28 28.18
C GLN A 168 -4.07 10.03 27.33
N VAL A 169 -5.03 9.16 27.63
CA VAL A 169 -5.35 7.99 26.77
C VAL A 169 -5.83 8.45 25.38
N LEU A 170 -6.67 9.47 25.30
CA LEU A 170 -7.10 10.03 24.01
C LEU A 170 -5.93 10.67 23.23
N GLN A 171 -4.97 11.29 23.91
CA GLN A 171 -3.73 11.79 23.27
C GLN A 171 -2.91 10.64 22.67
N ILE A 172 -2.79 9.51 23.39
CA ILE A 172 -2.13 8.31 22.88
C ILE A 172 -2.89 7.80 21.63
N ALA A 173 -4.22 7.72 21.69
CA ALA A 173 -5.03 7.31 20.55
C ALA A 173 -4.86 8.26 19.34
N GLY A 174 -4.83 9.57 19.56
CA GLY A 174 -4.60 10.57 18.54
C GLY A 174 -3.20 10.50 17.90
N ASN A 175 -2.21 10.00 18.63
CA ASN A 175 -0.83 9.87 18.14
C ASN A 175 -0.48 8.45 17.62
N ALA A 176 -1.36 7.48 17.79
CA ALA A 176 -1.06 6.05 17.54
C ALA A 176 -0.59 5.76 16.12
N VAL A 177 -1.18 6.39 15.09
CA VAL A 177 -0.78 6.19 13.70
C VAL A 177 0.64 6.68 13.43
N PHE A 178 1.06 7.78 14.06
CA PHE A 178 2.40 8.34 13.91
C PHE A 178 3.44 7.48 14.64
N PHE A 179 3.09 6.97 15.82
CA PHE A 179 3.94 6.04 16.57
C PHE A 179 4.25 4.76 15.77
N GLY A 180 3.25 4.17 15.11
CA GLY A 180 3.40 2.97 14.29
C GLY A 180 3.79 3.24 12.83
N LEU A 181 3.97 4.50 12.42
CA LEU A 181 4.05 4.91 11.03
C LEU A 181 5.11 4.16 10.22
N ASN A 182 6.30 4.03 10.75
CA ASN A 182 7.41 3.35 10.08
C ASN A 182 7.08 1.88 9.78
N ILE A 183 6.42 1.20 10.73
CA ILE A 183 6.00 -0.20 10.57
C ILE A 183 4.90 -0.30 9.51
N PHE A 184 3.90 0.58 9.55
CA PHE A 184 2.80 0.58 8.58
C PHE A 184 3.29 0.89 7.16
N VAL A 185 4.19 1.86 7.02
CA VAL A 185 4.84 2.16 5.74
C VAL A 185 5.66 0.96 5.26
N GLY A 186 6.41 0.30 6.14
CA GLY A 186 7.16 -0.91 5.80
C GLY A 186 6.25 -2.04 5.28
N ILE A 187 5.13 -2.30 5.96
CA ILE A 187 4.12 -3.29 5.53
C ILE A 187 3.58 -2.96 4.13
N ASN A 188 3.21 -1.71 3.89
CA ASN A 188 2.63 -1.31 2.61
C ASN A 188 3.69 -1.23 1.49
N THR A 189 4.93 -0.86 1.81
CA THR A 189 6.04 -0.91 0.86
C THR A 189 6.29 -2.33 0.38
N ALA A 190 6.35 -3.30 1.28
CA ALA A 190 6.50 -4.70 0.89
C ALA A 190 5.35 -5.18 0.00
N LYS A 191 4.11 -4.79 0.29
CA LYS A 191 2.94 -5.08 -0.58
C LYS A 191 3.11 -4.51 -1.99
N GLU A 192 3.54 -3.25 -2.10
CA GLU A 192 3.75 -2.57 -3.39
C GLU A 192 4.86 -3.23 -4.21
N PHE A 193 5.88 -3.78 -3.54
CA PHE A 193 6.97 -4.52 -4.17
C PHE A 193 6.72 -6.04 -4.28
N HIS A 194 5.48 -6.49 -4.04
CA HIS A 194 5.05 -7.91 -4.14
C HIS A 194 5.87 -8.86 -3.26
N ALA A 195 6.20 -8.41 -2.07
CA ALA A 195 6.92 -9.15 -1.03
C ALA A 195 6.05 -9.37 0.22
N SER A 196 6.55 -10.08 1.21
CA SER A 196 5.82 -10.39 2.45
C SER A 196 5.59 -9.14 3.29
N PRO A 197 4.33 -8.71 3.52
CA PRO A 197 4.04 -7.49 4.26
C PRO A 197 4.59 -7.50 5.69
N MET A 198 4.52 -8.65 6.36
CA MET A 198 5.02 -8.79 7.72
C MET A 198 6.55 -8.69 7.78
N LEU A 199 7.25 -9.20 6.77
CA LEU A 199 8.70 -9.08 6.68
C LEU A 199 9.11 -7.61 6.45
N GLY A 200 8.37 -6.87 5.62
CA GLY A 200 8.57 -5.43 5.46
C GLY A 200 8.37 -4.65 6.75
N GLY A 201 7.32 -4.97 7.51
CA GLY A 201 7.09 -4.39 8.85
C GLY A 201 8.20 -4.74 9.83
N THR A 202 8.70 -5.98 9.79
CA THR A 202 9.82 -6.43 10.64
C THR A 202 11.10 -5.67 10.30
N MET A 203 11.44 -5.48 9.02
CA MET A 203 12.60 -4.70 8.61
C MET A 203 12.51 -3.24 9.05
N ALA A 204 11.32 -2.63 8.95
CA ALA A 204 11.07 -1.30 9.48
C ALA A 204 11.24 -1.23 11.00
N ALA A 205 10.74 -2.23 11.75
CA ALA A 205 10.91 -2.33 13.19
C ALA A 205 12.38 -2.48 13.60
N ILE A 206 13.18 -3.24 12.85
CA ILE A 206 14.61 -3.41 13.12
C ILE A 206 15.34 -2.05 13.05
N ILE A 207 15.16 -1.28 11.97
CA ILE A 207 15.87 0.01 11.81
C ILE A 207 15.36 1.12 12.73
N THR A 208 14.19 0.95 13.35
CA THR A 208 13.61 1.90 14.29
C THR A 208 13.68 1.43 15.74
N HIS A 209 14.33 0.29 16.00
CA HIS A 209 14.38 -0.30 17.33
C HIS A 209 15.19 0.57 18.31
N PRO A 210 14.63 0.97 19.47
CA PRO A 210 15.29 1.90 20.39
C PRO A 210 16.66 1.44 20.90
N MET A 211 16.88 0.13 21.01
CA MET A 211 18.17 -0.41 21.44
C MET A 211 19.33 -0.07 20.50
N LEU A 212 19.09 0.29 19.24
CA LEU A 212 20.13 0.70 18.30
C LEU A 212 20.93 1.90 18.84
N ASN A 213 20.31 2.81 19.56
CA ASN A 213 20.97 3.99 20.13
C ASN A 213 22.08 3.65 21.17
N ASN A 214 22.10 2.41 21.66
CA ASN A 214 23.10 1.94 22.63
C ASN A 214 24.15 1.03 21.98
N ILE A 215 24.18 0.93 20.65
CA ILE A 215 25.09 0.04 19.92
C ILE A 215 26.03 0.87 19.07
N SER A 216 27.32 0.72 19.30
CA SER A 216 28.38 1.16 18.41
C SER A 216 29.03 -0.03 17.76
N LEU A 217 29.04 -0.08 16.43
CA LEU A 217 29.61 -1.18 15.66
C LEU A 217 30.55 -0.63 14.58
N PHE A 218 31.78 -1.14 14.51
CA PHE A 218 32.83 -0.62 13.60
C PHE A 218 33.13 0.86 13.81
N ASN A 219 33.12 1.36 15.03
CA ASN A 219 33.26 2.78 15.41
C ASN A 219 32.18 3.71 14.81
N ILE A 220 31.02 3.17 14.45
CA ILE A 220 29.85 3.92 14.00
C ILE A 220 28.74 3.73 15.01
N ASP A 221 28.26 4.82 15.59
CA ASP A 221 27.10 4.80 16.47
C ASP A 221 25.83 4.63 15.65
N LEU A 222 25.06 3.57 15.98
CA LEU A 222 23.81 3.31 15.33
C LEU A 222 22.73 4.24 15.92
N LEU A 223 21.85 4.77 15.08
CA LEU A 223 20.77 5.65 15.48
C LEU A 223 19.42 5.04 15.06
N ALA A 224 18.57 4.81 16.07
CA ALA A 224 17.22 4.31 15.83
C ALA A 224 16.41 5.30 14.98
N GLY A 225 15.80 4.82 13.90
CA GLY A 225 14.93 5.63 13.05
C GLY A 225 15.62 6.69 12.20
N ARG A 226 16.95 6.69 12.11
CA ARG A 226 17.69 7.61 11.24
C ARG A 226 17.16 7.56 9.81
N GLY A 227 16.82 8.73 9.25
CA GLY A 227 16.25 8.87 7.92
C GLY A 227 14.76 8.57 7.83
N GLY A 228 14.11 8.33 8.97
CA GLY A 228 12.65 8.24 9.09
C GLY A 228 12.00 7.34 8.03
N ILE A 229 10.93 7.86 7.43
CA ILE A 229 10.13 7.15 6.43
C ILE A 229 10.94 6.89 5.15
N VAL A 230 11.84 7.79 4.76
CA VAL A 230 12.65 7.63 3.54
C VAL A 230 13.57 6.42 3.68
N ALA A 231 14.21 6.26 4.84
CA ALA A 231 15.02 5.08 5.12
C ALA A 231 14.19 3.78 5.10
N VAL A 232 12.97 3.81 5.68
CA VAL A 232 12.06 2.65 5.65
C VAL A 232 11.73 2.26 4.21
N LEU A 233 11.39 3.22 3.34
CA LEU A 233 11.09 2.94 1.93
C LEU A 233 12.27 2.27 1.23
N LEU A 234 13.50 2.78 1.42
CA LEU A 234 14.71 2.22 0.80
C LEU A 234 15.02 0.82 1.33
N VAL A 235 15.00 0.64 2.64
CA VAL A 235 15.32 -0.64 3.31
C VAL A 235 14.31 -1.70 2.91
N VAL A 236 13.01 -1.38 2.94
CA VAL A 236 11.99 -2.37 2.60
C VAL A 236 11.94 -2.66 1.11
N ALA A 237 12.19 -1.68 0.23
CA ALA A 237 12.33 -1.93 -1.20
C ALA A 237 13.51 -2.89 -1.49
N PHE A 238 14.64 -2.68 -0.83
CA PHE A 238 15.81 -3.57 -0.93
C PHE A 238 15.51 -4.98 -0.38
N SER A 239 14.94 -5.08 0.82
CA SER A 239 14.59 -6.39 1.41
C SER A 239 13.55 -7.14 0.60
N SER A 240 12.58 -6.44 0.00
CA SER A 240 11.58 -7.02 -0.91
C SER A 240 12.23 -7.55 -2.20
N TRP A 241 13.18 -6.80 -2.77
CA TRP A 241 13.95 -7.27 -3.92
C TRP A 241 14.75 -8.54 -3.56
N LEU A 242 15.40 -8.57 -2.40
CA LEU A 242 16.17 -9.71 -1.91
C LEU A 242 15.28 -10.93 -1.69
N GLU A 243 14.11 -10.76 -1.05
CA GLU A 243 13.10 -11.79 -0.82
C GLU A 243 12.65 -12.43 -2.13
N ASN A 244 12.24 -11.60 -3.10
CA ASN A 244 11.82 -12.07 -4.42
C ASN A 244 12.93 -12.83 -5.18
N LYS A 245 14.20 -12.53 -4.91
CA LYS A 245 15.34 -13.23 -5.49
C LYS A 245 15.60 -14.56 -4.77
N LEU A 246 15.52 -14.58 -3.44
CA LEU A 246 15.71 -15.79 -2.63
C LEU A 246 14.62 -16.83 -2.88
N HIS A 247 13.36 -16.44 -3.07
CA HIS A 247 12.28 -17.37 -3.45
C HIS A 247 12.55 -18.17 -4.72
N LYS A 248 13.45 -17.70 -5.59
CA LYS A 248 13.85 -18.42 -6.81
C LYS A 248 14.98 -19.40 -6.60
N ILE A 249 15.75 -19.21 -5.51
CA ILE A 249 16.97 -19.98 -5.21
C ILE A 249 16.68 -21.03 -4.14
N VAL A 250 15.89 -20.69 -3.13
CA VAL A 250 15.59 -21.56 -1.98
C VAL A 250 14.62 -22.67 -2.41
N PRO A 251 14.86 -23.94 -2.03
CA PRO A 251 13.96 -25.05 -2.27
C PRO A 251 12.57 -24.80 -1.67
N LYS A 252 11.50 -25.10 -2.41
CA LYS A 252 10.09 -24.81 -2.02
C LYS A 252 9.69 -25.37 -0.65
N ILE A 253 10.31 -26.46 -0.20
CA ILE A 253 10.05 -27.08 1.12
C ILE A 253 10.56 -26.20 2.26
N LEU A 254 11.71 -25.53 2.07
CA LEU A 254 12.35 -24.69 3.07
C LEU A 254 11.98 -23.20 2.95
N ASP A 255 11.38 -22.81 1.85
CA ASP A 255 11.13 -21.43 1.45
C ASP A 255 10.34 -20.63 2.52
N LEU A 256 9.40 -21.31 3.20
CA LEU A 256 8.53 -20.68 4.19
C LEU A 256 9.28 -20.04 5.37
N PHE A 257 10.38 -20.64 5.81
CA PHE A 257 11.16 -20.16 6.96
C PHE A 257 12.58 -19.72 6.59
N LEU A 258 13.21 -20.37 5.60
CA LEU A 258 14.58 -20.05 5.23
C LEU A 258 14.68 -18.72 4.48
N THR A 259 13.75 -18.42 3.60
CA THR A 259 13.74 -17.13 2.88
C THR A 259 13.59 -15.94 3.82
N PRO A 260 12.58 -15.87 4.73
CA PRO A 260 12.50 -14.77 5.70
C PRO A 260 13.73 -14.66 6.60
N LEU A 261 14.26 -15.79 7.07
CA LEU A 261 15.48 -15.82 7.89
C LEU A 261 16.66 -15.18 7.15
N LEU A 262 16.91 -15.62 5.92
CA LEU A 262 18.02 -15.12 5.11
C LEU A 262 17.83 -13.64 4.76
N VAL A 263 16.59 -13.20 4.47
CA VAL A 263 16.29 -11.78 4.20
C VAL A 263 16.65 -10.93 5.41
N ILE A 264 16.20 -11.30 6.61
CA ILE A 264 16.51 -10.55 7.83
C ILE A 264 18.01 -10.49 8.06
N LEU A 265 18.69 -11.64 8.03
CA LEU A 265 20.14 -11.71 8.31
C LEU A 265 20.98 -10.90 7.30
N ILE A 266 20.68 -11.06 6.00
CA ILE A 266 21.46 -10.41 4.94
C ILE A 266 21.10 -8.93 4.82
N ALA A 267 19.80 -8.55 4.95
CA ALA A 267 19.38 -7.18 4.73
C ALA A 267 19.64 -6.25 5.91
N THR A 268 19.73 -6.75 7.16
CA THR A 268 19.91 -5.91 8.35
C THR A 268 21.18 -5.08 8.31
N PHE A 269 22.33 -5.66 7.95
CA PHE A 269 23.58 -4.92 7.92
C PHE A 269 23.61 -3.84 6.83
N PRO A 270 23.30 -4.12 5.55
CA PRO A 270 23.16 -3.07 4.55
C PRO A 270 22.11 -2.03 4.91
N ALA A 271 21.01 -2.43 5.56
CA ALA A 271 19.98 -1.50 6.01
C ALA A 271 20.53 -0.46 6.99
N LEU A 272 21.27 -0.89 8.02
CA LEU A 272 21.79 -0.03 9.06
C LEU A 272 22.99 0.83 8.61
N PHE A 273 23.92 0.24 7.83
CA PHE A 273 25.18 0.89 7.49
C PHE A 273 25.15 1.68 6.17
N ILE A 274 24.22 1.36 5.26
CA ILE A 274 24.18 1.96 3.92
C ILE A 274 22.84 2.68 3.70
N LEU A 275 21.74 1.94 3.76
CA LEU A 275 20.44 2.47 3.32
C LEU A 275 19.85 3.47 4.31
N GLN A 276 20.02 3.27 5.61
CA GLN A 276 19.55 4.17 6.64
C GLN A 276 20.34 5.50 6.63
N PRO A 277 21.68 5.54 6.56
CA PRO A 277 22.43 6.78 6.35
C PRO A 277 22.06 7.52 5.05
N ILE A 278 21.90 6.81 3.93
CA ILE A 278 21.47 7.41 2.65
C ILE A 278 20.06 8.01 2.81
N GLY A 279 19.14 7.27 3.41
CA GLY A 279 17.80 7.75 3.74
C GLY A 279 17.84 9.00 4.60
N GLY A 280 18.76 9.06 5.58
CA GLY A 280 19.00 10.22 6.44
C GLY A 280 19.41 11.45 5.65
N ILE A 281 20.40 11.32 4.77
CA ILE A 281 20.86 12.44 3.91
C ILE A 281 19.73 12.95 3.01
N ILE A 282 18.96 12.05 2.41
CA ILE A 282 17.82 12.42 1.55
C ILE A 282 16.74 13.14 2.37
N ALA A 283 16.37 12.60 3.53
CA ALA A 283 15.34 13.19 4.40
C ALA A 283 15.74 14.58 4.90
N GLU A 284 16.98 14.74 5.35
CA GLU A 284 17.53 16.03 5.78
C GLU A 284 17.57 17.05 4.62
N THR A 285 18.03 16.63 3.45
CA THR A 285 18.03 17.48 2.25
C THR A 285 16.63 17.97 1.90
N ILE A 286 15.63 17.08 1.91
CA ILE A 286 14.23 17.44 1.67
C ILE A 286 13.77 18.46 2.73
N GLY A 287 14.06 18.21 4.02
CA GLY A 287 13.70 19.12 5.12
C GLY A 287 14.30 20.51 4.94
N VAL A 288 15.60 20.58 4.67
CA VAL A 288 16.32 21.85 4.46
C VAL A 288 15.80 22.60 3.24
N VAL A 289 15.62 21.92 2.11
CA VAL A 289 15.13 22.55 0.87
C VAL A 289 13.72 23.13 1.07
N VAL A 290 12.81 22.36 1.66
CA VAL A 290 11.42 22.81 1.89
C VAL A 290 11.39 23.98 2.86
N THR A 291 12.10 23.87 3.99
CA THR A 291 12.13 24.93 5.01
C THR A 291 12.79 26.21 4.49
N SER A 292 13.91 26.09 3.76
CA SER A 292 14.60 27.23 3.17
C SER A 292 13.74 27.90 2.10
N ALA A 293 13.08 27.12 1.24
CA ALA A 293 12.18 27.67 0.22
C ALA A 293 11.04 28.49 0.82
N ILE A 294 10.43 27.99 1.90
CA ILE A 294 9.34 28.68 2.59
C ILE A 294 9.86 29.94 3.34
N ASN A 295 10.96 29.82 4.04
CA ASN A 295 11.52 30.95 4.82
C ASN A 295 12.07 32.06 3.95
N SER A 296 12.75 31.73 2.84
CA SER A 296 13.34 32.72 1.94
C SER A 296 12.34 33.32 0.94
N GLY A 297 11.41 32.52 0.47
CA GLY A 297 10.45 32.93 -0.56
C GLY A 297 9.13 33.47 -0.01
N GLY A 298 8.84 33.23 1.28
CA GLY A 298 7.65 33.76 1.98
C GLY A 298 6.35 33.57 1.18
N ALA A 299 5.63 34.65 0.96
CA ALA A 299 4.35 34.67 0.26
C ALA A 299 4.46 34.20 -1.20
N ILE A 300 5.57 34.48 -1.90
CA ILE A 300 5.78 34.07 -3.30
C ILE A 300 5.89 32.56 -3.40
N THR A 301 6.68 31.93 -2.53
CA THR A 301 6.77 30.46 -2.48
C THR A 301 5.43 29.84 -2.15
N GLY A 302 4.70 30.40 -1.17
CA GLY A 302 3.35 29.96 -0.83
C GLY A 302 2.39 30.05 -1.99
N PHE A 303 2.42 31.11 -2.76
CA PHE A 303 1.61 31.31 -3.97
C PHE A 303 1.93 30.27 -5.05
N ILE A 304 3.21 30.04 -5.33
CA ILE A 304 3.67 29.07 -6.34
C ILE A 304 3.26 27.64 -5.93
N LEU A 305 3.55 27.25 -4.67
CA LEU A 305 3.23 25.91 -4.18
C LEU A 305 1.72 25.66 -4.14
N GLY A 306 0.93 26.63 -3.67
CA GLY A 306 -0.52 26.57 -3.67
C GLY A 306 -1.10 26.48 -5.09
N GLY A 307 -0.57 27.26 -6.03
CA GLY A 307 -1.00 27.26 -7.44
C GLY A 307 -0.69 25.95 -8.16
N ILE A 308 0.46 25.32 -7.90
CA ILE A 308 0.85 24.04 -8.51
C ILE A 308 0.09 22.87 -7.86
N PHE A 309 -0.39 23.00 -6.63
CA PHE A 309 -1.00 21.89 -5.90
C PHE A 309 -2.26 21.34 -6.58
N LEU A 310 -3.18 22.20 -7.05
CA LEU A 310 -4.39 21.74 -7.74
C LEU A 310 -4.10 20.94 -9.03
N PRO A 311 -3.22 21.36 -9.94
CA PRO A 311 -2.75 20.53 -11.03
C PRO A 311 -2.17 19.18 -10.58
N LEU A 312 -1.42 19.14 -9.46
CA LEU A 312 -0.92 17.89 -8.89
C LEU A 312 -2.06 16.99 -8.38
N VAL A 313 -3.10 17.57 -7.78
CA VAL A 313 -4.30 16.83 -7.37
C VAL A 313 -5.00 16.21 -8.58
N MET A 314 -5.21 16.96 -9.65
CA MET A 314 -5.86 16.47 -10.87
C MET A 314 -5.10 15.32 -11.53
N THR A 315 -3.78 15.30 -11.43
CA THR A 315 -2.94 14.21 -11.94
C THR A 315 -2.80 13.04 -10.97
N GLY A 316 -3.29 13.17 -9.73
CA GLY A 316 -3.13 12.19 -8.65
C GLY A 316 -1.70 12.14 -8.06
N LEU A 317 -0.80 13.03 -8.47
CA LEU A 317 0.59 13.07 -8.02
C LEU A 317 0.75 13.71 -6.63
N HIS A 318 -0.25 14.48 -6.16
CA HIS A 318 -0.23 15.11 -4.83
C HIS A 318 -0.04 14.11 -3.68
N GLN A 319 -0.48 12.87 -3.84
CA GLN A 319 -0.26 11.79 -2.87
C GLN A 319 1.23 11.48 -2.66
N GLY A 320 2.07 11.76 -3.65
CA GLY A 320 3.53 11.64 -3.56
C GLY A 320 4.17 12.66 -2.59
N LEU A 321 3.44 13.70 -2.17
CA LEU A 321 3.89 14.65 -1.15
C LEU A 321 3.64 14.14 0.29
N THR A 322 2.84 13.10 0.47
CA THR A 322 2.52 12.54 1.79
C THR A 322 3.77 12.15 2.61
N PRO A 323 4.78 11.47 2.02
CA PRO A 323 6.02 11.18 2.75
C PRO A 323 6.76 12.44 3.20
N ILE A 324 6.73 13.51 2.42
CA ILE A 324 7.37 14.79 2.76
C ILE A 324 6.67 15.41 3.98
N HIS A 325 5.35 15.42 4.00
CA HIS A 325 4.59 15.90 5.15
C HIS A 325 4.88 15.07 6.41
N ALA A 326 4.88 13.75 6.27
CA ALA A 326 5.12 12.84 7.37
C ALA A 326 6.57 12.98 7.90
N GLU A 327 7.55 13.18 7.03
CA GLU A 327 8.94 13.39 7.40
C GLU A 327 9.15 14.75 8.11
N LEU A 328 8.56 15.84 7.60
CA LEU A 328 8.58 17.13 8.26
C LEU A 328 7.95 17.08 9.65
N LEU A 329 6.83 16.36 9.78
CA LEU A 329 6.18 16.17 11.07
C LEU A 329 7.05 15.38 12.05
N ASN A 330 7.76 14.35 11.55
CA ASN A 330 8.66 13.52 12.34
C ASN A 330 9.90 14.31 12.81
N GLN A 331 10.50 15.12 11.93
CA GLN A 331 11.72 15.88 12.24
C GLN A 331 11.46 17.15 13.07
N TYR A 332 10.41 17.89 12.74
CA TYR A 332 10.16 19.24 13.28
C TYR A 332 8.91 19.31 14.17
N GLY A 333 8.14 18.22 14.32
CA GLY A 333 6.88 18.20 15.06
C GLY A 333 5.74 18.96 14.39
N VAL A 334 6.01 19.66 13.28
CA VAL A 334 5.05 20.44 12.50
C VAL A 334 5.34 20.31 11.02
N THR A 335 4.33 20.49 10.17
CA THR A 335 4.49 20.58 8.73
C THR A 335 4.04 21.94 8.24
N ILE A 336 4.97 22.79 7.85
CA ILE A 336 4.71 24.14 7.33
C ILE A 336 4.06 24.05 5.92
N LEU A 337 4.37 22.99 5.18
CA LEU A 337 3.88 22.79 3.82
C LEU A 337 2.38 22.51 3.77
N LEU A 338 1.83 21.78 4.76
CA LEU A 338 0.40 21.38 4.75
C LEU A 338 -0.57 22.56 4.78
N PRO A 339 -0.41 23.60 5.63
CA PRO A 339 -1.27 24.78 5.59
C PRO A 339 -1.25 25.51 4.24
N ILE A 340 -0.08 25.61 3.61
CA ILE A 340 0.07 26.26 2.29
C ILE A 340 -0.74 25.50 1.22
N LEU A 341 -0.63 24.18 1.20
CA LEU A 341 -1.36 23.35 0.24
C LEU A 341 -2.87 23.30 0.54
N ALA A 342 -3.26 23.40 1.81
CA ALA A 342 -4.66 23.46 2.22
C ALA A 342 -5.37 24.72 1.70
N MET A 343 -4.67 25.84 1.53
CA MET A 343 -5.22 27.07 0.95
C MET A 343 -5.70 26.85 -0.50
N ALA A 344 -5.03 26.01 -1.29
CA ALA A 344 -5.48 25.64 -2.62
C ALA A 344 -6.81 24.89 -2.58
N GLY A 345 -6.98 23.98 -1.62
CA GLY A 345 -8.26 23.28 -1.35
C GLY A 345 -9.37 24.21 -0.95
N ALA A 346 -9.10 25.21 -0.10
CA ALA A 346 -10.07 26.23 0.30
C ALA A 346 -10.56 27.04 -0.90
N GLY A 347 -9.68 27.42 -1.83
CA GLY A 347 -10.04 28.07 -3.09
C GLY A 347 -10.96 27.22 -3.96
N GLN A 348 -10.71 25.91 -4.04
CA GLN A 348 -11.57 24.97 -4.77
C GLN A 348 -12.97 24.85 -4.16
N VAL A 349 -13.06 24.80 -2.83
CA VAL A 349 -14.36 24.79 -2.13
C VAL A 349 -15.13 26.08 -2.41
N GLY A 350 -14.49 27.24 -2.34
CA GLY A 350 -15.11 28.53 -2.67
C GLY A 350 -15.65 28.58 -4.10
N ALA A 351 -14.87 28.10 -5.07
CA ALA A 351 -15.31 28.00 -6.47
C ALA A 351 -16.51 27.06 -6.64
N SER A 352 -16.52 25.93 -5.94
CA SER A 352 -17.64 24.97 -5.98
C SER A 352 -18.92 25.55 -5.41
N ILE A 353 -18.84 26.30 -4.29
CA ILE A 353 -19.99 26.99 -3.69
C ILE A 353 -20.55 28.06 -4.65
N ALA A 354 -19.68 28.84 -5.30
CA ALA A 354 -20.07 29.85 -6.26
C ALA A 354 -20.85 29.25 -7.44
N VAL A 355 -20.44 28.10 -7.98
CA VAL A 355 -21.12 27.38 -9.05
C VAL A 355 -22.50 26.87 -8.59
N ILE A 356 -22.59 26.33 -7.37
CA ILE A 356 -23.86 25.84 -6.80
C ILE A 356 -24.84 27.00 -6.56
N SER A 357 -24.36 28.17 -6.14
CA SER A 357 -25.20 29.33 -5.87
C SER A 357 -25.73 30.01 -7.13
N GLN A 358 -25.22 29.72 -8.32
CA GLN A 358 -25.66 30.24 -9.61
C GLN A 358 -26.69 29.35 -10.31
N ASN A 359 -26.89 28.12 -9.82
CA ASN A 359 -27.94 27.19 -10.29
C ASN A 359 -29.12 27.17 -9.31
#